data_e9dba23fe23661110377aa38e64bb11d
#
_entry.id   e9dba23fe23661110377aa38e64bb11d
#
_cell.length_a   1.000
_cell.length_b   1.000
_cell.length_c   1.000
_cell.angle_alpha   90.00
_cell.angle_beta   90.00
_cell.angle_gamma   90.00
#
_symmetry.space_group_name_H-M   'P 1'
#
loop_
_entity.id
_entity.type
_entity.pdbx_description
1 polymer ?
#
loop_
_entity_poly.entity_id
_entity_poly.type
_entity_poly.pdbx_seq_one_letter_code
_entity_poly.pdbx_strand_id
1 'polypeptide(L)'
;DLLRSLPRVKAASPTVAGAAFALRGLANRSVSLRGIEPASFRQIIDMSPRMTSGEFRVDATNAVLGVELAADLGVTVGDKVRLETPIGRSDVFLVAGIFDVGNKDLNERWVFVSLRAAQTLLDLAGGISTIELKVDEIFSAETVAAEITARTGLTADSWMKLNRQLLVGLRSQSASSWMIQFFVVVAVALGIASVLVVSVVQKSREIGI
;
A
#
# COMPACT_ATOMS: atom_id res chain seq x y z
N ASP A 1 -18.65 11.28 -11.12
CA ASP A 1 -19.91 10.53 -10.99
C ASP A 1 -19.92 9.23 -11.80
N LEU A 2 -19.41 9.21 -13.05
CA LEU A 2 -19.38 8.03 -13.91
C LEU A 2 -18.63 6.84 -13.25
N LEU A 3 -17.52 7.08 -12.56
CA LEU A 3 -16.74 6.03 -11.90
C LEU A 3 -17.45 5.44 -10.68
N ARG A 4 -18.27 6.22 -9.98
CA ARG A 4 -19.07 5.74 -8.84
C ARG A 4 -20.28 4.92 -9.28
N SER A 5 -20.72 5.04 -10.53
CA SER A 5 -21.84 4.27 -11.08
C SER A 5 -21.42 2.89 -11.61
N LEU A 6 -20.15 2.57 -11.63
CA LEU A 6 -19.66 1.26 -12.08
C LEU A 6 -19.97 0.16 -11.04
N PRO A 7 -20.49 -1.00 -11.50
CA PRO A 7 -21.01 -2.06 -10.63
C PRO A 7 -19.85 -2.70 -9.94
N ARG A 8 -19.00 -2.52 -9.30
CA ARG A 8 -17.88 -3.12 -8.54
C ARG A 8 -17.03 -2.06 -7.85
N VAL A 9 -17.36 -0.78 -8.04
CA VAL A 9 -16.67 0.32 -7.38
C VAL A 9 -17.45 0.71 -6.14
N LYS A 10 -16.87 0.46 -4.97
CA LYS A 10 -17.45 0.81 -3.67
C LYS A 10 -17.23 2.26 -3.29
N ALA A 11 -16.08 2.80 -3.63
CA ALA A 11 -15.72 4.17 -3.31
C ALA A 11 -14.75 4.74 -4.34
N ALA A 12 -14.79 6.06 -4.51
CA ALA A 12 -13.86 6.82 -5.33
C ALA A 12 -13.43 8.09 -4.58
N SER A 13 -12.13 8.35 -4.53
CA SER A 13 -11.55 9.54 -3.89
C SER A 13 -10.62 10.26 -4.86
N PRO A 14 -10.85 11.54 -5.14
CA PRO A 14 -9.91 12.35 -5.89
C PRO A 14 -8.66 12.61 -5.04
N THR A 15 -7.50 12.52 -5.66
CA THR A 15 -6.21 12.77 -5.03
C THR A 15 -5.35 13.65 -5.93
N VAL A 16 -4.65 14.60 -5.34
CA VAL A 16 -3.58 15.35 -5.98
C VAL A 16 -2.27 14.88 -5.37
N ALA A 17 -1.40 14.27 -6.17
CA ALA A 17 -0.10 13.81 -5.72
C ALA A 17 1.02 14.50 -6.50
N GLY A 18 2.10 14.83 -5.80
CA GLY A 18 3.28 15.44 -6.39
C GLY A 18 4.48 15.37 -5.46
N ALA A 19 5.65 15.66 -6.01
CA ALA A 19 6.87 15.76 -5.24
C ALA A 19 6.91 17.09 -4.48
N ALA A 20 7.41 17.03 -3.25
CA ALA A 20 7.69 18.20 -2.44
C ALA A 20 8.89 17.93 -1.52
N PHE A 21 9.33 18.98 -0.84
CA PHE A 21 10.30 18.91 0.24
C PHE A 21 9.62 19.31 1.55
N ALA A 22 9.85 18.53 2.58
CA ALA A 22 9.45 18.87 3.94
C ALA A 22 10.67 19.44 4.69
N LEU A 23 10.53 20.65 5.22
CA LEU A 23 11.63 21.40 5.84
C LEU A 23 11.28 21.79 7.27
N ARG A 24 12.27 21.60 8.17
CA ARG A 24 12.25 22.15 9.53
C ARG A 24 13.67 22.52 9.95
N GLY A 25 13.91 23.81 10.19
CA GLY A 25 15.27 24.29 10.50
C GLY A 25 16.25 23.93 9.39
N LEU A 26 17.26 23.13 9.70
CA LEU A 26 18.25 22.61 8.73
C LEU A 26 17.87 21.26 8.12
N ALA A 27 16.85 20.59 8.64
CA ALA A 27 16.40 19.32 8.11
C ALA A 27 15.57 19.54 6.84
N ASN A 28 15.88 18.75 5.81
CA ASN A 28 15.20 18.72 4.53
C ASN A 28 15.02 17.27 4.09
N ARG A 29 13.79 16.88 3.71
CA ARG A 29 13.46 15.55 3.21
C ARG A 29 12.58 15.65 1.98
N SER A 30 12.91 14.87 0.96
CA SER A 30 12.04 14.72 -0.21
C SER A 30 10.83 13.87 0.15
N VAL A 31 9.64 14.37 -0.13
CA VAL A 31 8.38 13.74 0.22
C VAL A 31 7.43 13.65 -0.97
N SER A 32 6.49 12.73 -0.89
CA SER A 32 5.33 12.65 -1.77
C SER A 32 4.15 13.34 -1.09
N LEU A 33 3.84 14.53 -1.56
CA LEU A 33 2.67 15.28 -1.11
C LEU A 33 1.41 14.64 -1.64
N ARG A 34 0.45 14.34 -0.77
CA ARG A 34 -0.84 13.75 -1.11
C ARG A 34 -1.97 14.63 -0.59
N GLY A 35 -2.59 15.34 -1.53
CA GLY A 35 -3.78 16.13 -1.27
C GLY A 35 -5.02 15.27 -1.37
N ILE A 36 -5.78 15.16 -0.31
CA ILE A 36 -6.96 14.31 -0.22
C ILE A 36 -8.18 15.08 0.29
N GLU A 37 -9.36 14.57 -0.03
CA GLU A 37 -10.61 14.97 0.58
C GLU A 37 -10.93 13.97 1.72
N PRO A 38 -10.95 14.38 2.99
CA PRO A 38 -11.06 13.44 4.12
C PRO A 38 -12.28 12.54 4.07
N ALA A 39 -13.43 13.06 3.62
CA ALA A 39 -14.69 12.32 3.57
C ALA A 39 -14.67 11.17 2.56
N SER A 40 -14.17 11.40 1.34
CA SER A 40 -14.07 10.39 0.30
C SER A 40 -12.88 9.45 0.54
N PHE A 41 -11.75 9.97 1.04
CA PHE A 41 -10.57 9.16 1.32
C PHE A 41 -10.80 8.13 2.44
N ARG A 42 -11.57 8.48 3.48
CA ARG A 42 -11.96 7.53 4.55
C ARG A 42 -12.73 6.32 4.01
N GLN A 43 -13.47 6.47 2.91
CA GLN A 43 -14.16 5.35 2.28
C GLN A 43 -13.19 4.39 1.56
N ILE A 44 -12.04 4.91 1.09
CA ILE A 44 -10.97 4.10 0.48
C ILE A 44 -10.21 3.37 1.58
N ILE A 45 -9.65 4.13 2.54
CA ILE A 45 -8.88 3.62 3.65
C ILE A 45 -9.16 4.43 4.92
N ASP A 46 -9.41 3.73 6.02
CA ASP A 46 -9.48 4.36 7.33
C ASP A 46 -8.07 4.45 7.94
N MET A 47 -7.56 5.66 8.06
CA MET A 47 -6.25 5.93 8.66
C MET A 47 -6.30 6.04 10.19
N SER A 48 -7.48 6.11 10.81
CA SER A 48 -7.62 6.28 12.26
C SER A 48 -6.89 5.20 13.07
N PRO A 49 -6.97 3.90 12.75
CA PRO A 49 -6.23 2.86 13.46
C PRO A 49 -4.73 2.84 13.19
N ARG A 50 -4.25 3.64 12.24
CA ARG A 50 -2.83 3.76 11.87
C ARG A 50 -2.15 4.96 12.49
N MET A 51 -2.88 5.77 13.26
CA MET A 51 -2.31 6.94 13.94
C MET A 51 -1.49 6.50 15.15
N THR A 52 -0.24 6.96 15.21
CA THR A 52 0.66 6.76 16.35
C THR A 52 0.51 7.89 17.35
N SER A 53 0.27 9.12 16.85
CA SER A 53 0.06 10.31 17.67
C SER A 53 -0.86 11.30 16.95
N GLY A 54 -1.66 12.03 17.72
CA GLY A 54 -2.61 13.03 17.18
C GLY A 54 -3.77 12.38 16.43
N GLU A 55 -4.32 13.11 15.47
CA GLU A 55 -5.50 12.71 14.71
C GLU A 55 -5.26 12.82 13.20
N PHE A 56 -5.93 11.97 12.41
CA PHE A 56 -5.93 12.09 10.96
C PHE A 56 -6.84 13.24 10.52
N ARG A 57 -6.35 14.47 10.73
CA ARG A 57 -7.04 15.69 10.37
C ARG A 57 -6.24 16.49 9.36
N VAL A 58 -6.78 16.60 8.15
CA VAL A 58 -6.22 17.38 7.05
C VAL A 58 -7.23 18.47 6.67
N ASP A 59 -6.83 19.70 6.85
CA ASP A 59 -7.58 20.89 6.47
C ASP A 59 -6.66 21.91 5.79
N ALA A 60 -7.04 23.17 5.73
CA ALA A 60 -6.26 24.19 5.04
C ALA A 60 -4.84 24.39 5.61
N THR A 61 -4.65 24.13 6.90
CA THR A 61 -3.43 24.47 7.65
C THR A 61 -2.76 23.28 8.30
N ASN A 62 -3.39 22.10 8.25
CA ASN A 62 -2.91 20.90 8.93
C ASN A 62 -2.33 19.90 7.92
N ALA A 63 -1.28 19.20 8.37
CA ALA A 63 -0.68 18.07 7.66
C ALA A 63 -0.55 16.86 8.59
N VAL A 64 -0.55 15.67 8.01
CA VAL A 64 -0.31 14.40 8.70
C VAL A 64 0.88 13.72 8.06
N LEU A 65 1.86 13.33 8.87
CA LEU A 65 3.16 12.82 8.44
C LEU A 65 3.36 11.37 8.87
N GLY A 66 4.18 10.63 8.13
CA GLY A 66 4.62 9.31 8.58
C GLY A 66 5.62 9.39 9.74
N VAL A 67 5.67 8.35 10.54
CA VAL A 67 6.45 8.31 11.79
C VAL A 67 7.96 8.48 11.55
N GLU A 68 8.52 7.87 10.52
CA GLU A 68 9.93 8.03 10.16
C GLU A 68 10.25 9.44 9.67
N LEU A 69 9.37 10.03 8.85
CA LEU A 69 9.54 11.41 8.40
C LEU A 69 9.49 12.39 9.57
N ALA A 70 8.56 12.18 10.50
CA ALA A 70 8.44 13.02 11.70
C ALA A 70 9.71 12.93 12.56
N ALA A 71 10.27 11.72 12.75
CA ALA A 71 11.53 11.50 13.45
C ALA A 71 12.71 12.18 12.76
N ASP A 72 12.82 12.04 11.43
CA ASP A 72 13.89 12.63 10.62
C ASP A 72 13.89 14.17 10.63
N LEU A 73 12.71 14.77 10.68
CA LEU A 73 12.53 16.21 10.79
C LEU A 73 12.60 16.71 12.25
N GLY A 74 12.54 15.78 13.21
CA GLY A 74 12.47 16.09 14.64
C GLY A 74 11.17 16.82 15.01
N VAL A 75 10.03 16.50 14.36
CA VAL A 75 8.72 17.12 14.60
C VAL A 75 7.82 16.22 15.43
N THR A 76 6.97 16.83 16.22
CA THR A 76 5.89 16.21 16.98
C THR A 76 4.56 16.87 16.63
N VAL A 77 3.45 16.29 17.10
CA VAL A 77 2.12 16.88 16.93
C VAL A 77 2.10 18.28 17.57
N GLY A 78 1.61 19.25 16.81
CA GLY A 78 1.59 20.67 17.21
C GLY A 78 2.76 21.48 16.65
N ASP A 79 3.81 20.85 16.12
CA ASP A 79 4.92 21.55 15.46
C ASP A 79 4.53 22.02 14.05
N LYS A 80 5.31 22.97 13.53
CA LYS A 80 5.15 23.48 12.17
C LYS A 80 6.17 22.85 11.23
N VAL A 81 5.73 22.45 10.06
CA VAL A 81 6.55 21.97 8.95
C VAL A 81 6.28 22.82 7.71
N ARG A 82 7.33 23.19 7.00
CA ARG A 82 7.20 23.85 5.70
C ARG A 82 7.24 22.79 4.62
N LEU A 83 6.26 22.84 3.71
CA LEU A 83 6.25 22.04 2.50
C LEU A 83 6.56 22.96 1.32
N GLU A 84 7.55 22.57 0.50
CA GLU A 84 8.01 23.34 -0.66
C GLU A 84 8.04 22.42 -1.88
N THR A 85 7.50 22.90 -2.98
CA THR A 85 7.47 22.15 -4.25
C THR A 85 8.66 22.54 -5.13
N PRO A 86 9.06 21.69 -6.09
CA PRO A 86 10.15 21.99 -7.01
C PRO A 86 9.93 23.25 -7.87
N ILE A 87 8.68 23.70 -7.99
CA ILE A 87 8.33 24.96 -8.68
C ILE A 87 8.46 26.21 -7.80
N GLY A 88 8.99 26.06 -6.57
CA GLY A 88 9.24 27.18 -5.64
C GLY A 88 8.02 27.64 -4.84
N ARG A 89 6.88 26.95 -4.93
CA ARG A 89 5.74 27.25 -4.06
C ARG A 89 5.94 26.59 -2.70
N SER A 90 5.68 27.33 -1.64
CA SER A 90 5.80 26.80 -0.28
C SER A 90 4.68 27.29 0.63
N ASP A 91 4.32 26.47 1.60
CA ASP A 91 3.38 26.80 2.65
C ASP A 91 3.78 26.12 3.96
N VAL A 92 3.24 26.60 5.08
CA VAL A 92 3.55 26.09 6.43
C VAL A 92 2.32 25.43 7.02
N PHE A 93 2.50 24.19 7.43
CA PHE A 93 1.44 23.35 8.00
C PHE A 93 1.74 23.00 9.43
N LEU A 94 0.68 22.89 10.23
CA LEU A 94 0.72 22.35 11.59
C LEU A 94 0.62 20.82 11.50
N VAL A 95 1.50 20.10 12.18
CA VAL A 95 1.44 18.63 12.28
C VAL A 95 0.26 18.25 13.18
N ALA A 96 -0.84 17.80 12.59
CA ALA A 96 -2.05 17.38 13.30
C ALA A 96 -1.97 15.93 13.80
N GLY A 97 -1.15 15.13 13.14
CA GLY A 97 -0.98 13.72 13.51
C GLY A 97 0.20 13.05 12.81
N ILE A 98 0.61 11.94 13.37
CA ILE A 98 1.69 11.09 12.89
C ILE A 98 1.13 9.69 12.71
N PHE A 99 1.35 9.08 11.53
CA PHE A 99 0.85 7.74 11.21
C PHE A 99 1.97 6.72 11.01
N ASP A 100 1.63 5.44 11.18
CA ASP A 100 2.45 4.30 10.82
C ASP A 100 1.61 3.29 10.02
N VAL A 101 1.94 3.10 8.75
CA VAL A 101 1.29 2.11 7.88
C VAL A 101 2.02 0.76 7.85
N GLY A 102 3.07 0.59 8.67
CA GLY A 102 3.88 -0.62 8.73
C GLY A 102 4.83 -0.79 7.53
N ASN A 103 5.04 0.26 6.76
CA ASN A 103 6.00 0.29 5.65
C ASN A 103 6.88 1.53 5.79
N LYS A 104 8.17 1.30 6.04
CA LYS A 104 9.15 2.35 6.30
C LYS A 104 9.24 3.35 5.15
N ASP A 105 9.32 2.88 3.90
CA ASP A 105 9.46 3.75 2.73
C ASP A 105 8.26 4.70 2.56
N LEU A 106 7.05 4.23 2.89
CA LEU A 106 5.85 5.05 2.86
C LEU A 106 5.83 6.05 4.01
N ASN A 107 6.20 5.61 5.21
CA ASN A 107 6.26 6.47 6.39
C ASN A 107 7.36 7.55 6.28
N GLU A 108 8.45 7.30 5.54
CA GLU A 108 9.49 8.30 5.27
C GLU A 108 9.07 9.34 4.25
N ARG A 109 8.11 9.01 3.37
CA ARG A 109 7.84 9.86 2.20
C ARG A 109 6.46 10.49 2.16
N TRP A 110 5.44 9.88 2.76
CA TRP A 110 4.09 10.38 2.61
C TRP A 110 3.75 11.51 3.57
N VAL A 111 3.20 12.57 2.98
CA VAL A 111 2.61 13.71 3.69
C VAL A 111 1.21 13.92 3.16
N PHE A 112 0.23 13.86 4.05
CA PHE A 112 -1.16 14.13 3.72
C PHE A 112 -1.51 15.57 4.08
N VAL A 113 -2.15 16.26 3.14
CA VAL A 113 -2.73 17.60 3.30
C VAL A 113 -4.12 17.62 2.67
N SER A 114 -4.86 18.72 2.84
CA SER A 114 -6.14 18.85 2.15
C SER A 114 -5.94 18.92 0.62
N LEU A 115 -6.93 18.42 -0.11
CA LEU A 115 -6.93 18.45 -1.58
C LEU A 115 -6.64 19.86 -2.11
N ARG A 116 -7.29 20.86 -1.54
CA ARG A 116 -7.13 22.26 -1.94
C ARG A 116 -5.74 22.82 -1.65
N ALA A 117 -5.14 22.46 -0.52
CA ALA A 117 -3.77 22.89 -0.20
C ALA A 117 -2.77 22.29 -1.19
N ALA A 118 -2.88 21.00 -1.53
CA ALA A 118 -2.04 20.36 -2.53
C ALA A 118 -2.24 20.97 -3.92
N GLN A 119 -3.47 21.25 -4.33
CA GLN A 119 -3.76 21.94 -5.60
C GLN A 119 -3.07 23.29 -5.69
N THR A 120 -3.06 24.06 -4.61
CA THR A 120 -2.38 25.36 -4.54
C THR A 120 -0.87 25.21 -4.62
N LEU A 121 -0.29 24.27 -3.85
CA LEU A 121 1.16 24.04 -3.84
C LEU A 121 1.69 23.51 -5.18
N LEU A 122 0.94 22.63 -5.83
CA LEU A 122 1.36 21.96 -7.08
C LEU A 122 0.90 22.71 -8.35
N ASP A 123 0.31 23.89 -8.20
CA ASP A 123 -0.25 24.70 -9.31
C ASP A 123 -1.29 23.97 -10.17
N LEU A 124 -2.13 23.17 -9.54
CA LEU A 124 -3.17 22.37 -10.16
C LEU A 124 -4.57 22.86 -9.75
N ALA A 125 -4.85 24.16 -9.95
CA ALA A 125 -6.14 24.74 -9.53
C ALA A 125 -7.33 23.99 -10.14
N GLY A 126 -8.14 23.36 -9.26
CA GLY A 126 -9.30 22.55 -9.67
C GLY A 126 -8.94 21.21 -10.33
N GLY A 127 -7.66 20.93 -10.56
CA GLY A 127 -7.19 19.66 -11.14
C GLY A 127 -7.06 18.55 -10.11
N ILE A 128 -7.05 17.32 -10.61
CA ILE A 128 -6.71 16.10 -9.85
C ILE A 128 -5.67 15.33 -10.63
N SER A 129 -4.73 14.70 -9.96
CA SER A 129 -3.70 13.87 -10.62
C SER A 129 -4.14 12.41 -10.71
N THR A 130 -4.92 11.93 -9.74
CA THR A 130 -5.31 10.53 -9.64
C THR A 130 -6.70 10.42 -8.99
N ILE A 131 -7.46 9.40 -9.39
CA ILE A 131 -8.66 8.98 -8.68
C ILE A 131 -8.39 7.61 -8.10
N GLU A 132 -8.39 7.51 -6.79
CA GLU A 132 -8.25 6.24 -6.09
C GLU A 132 -9.60 5.55 -6.00
N LEU A 133 -9.66 4.27 -6.34
CA LEU A 133 -10.88 3.49 -6.36
C LEU A 133 -10.78 2.30 -5.42
N LYS A 134 -11.84 2.06 -4.66
CA LYS A 134 -12.02 0.85 -3.88
C LYS A 134 -12.99 -0.08 -4.58
N VAL A 135 -12.53 -1.27 -4.92
CA VAL A 135 -13.35 -2.32 -5.53
C VAL A 135 -13.92 -3.26 -4.45
N ASP A 136 -14.96 -3.97 -4.77
CA ASP A 136 -15.61 -4.94 -3.89
C ASP A 136 -14.74 -6.17 -3.65
N GLU A 137 -14.10 -6.70 -4.70
CA GLU A 137 -13.20 -7.84 -4.64
C GLU A 137 -11.78 -7.43 -5.05
N ILE A 138 -10.81 -7.71 -4.18
CA ILE A 138 -9.41 -7.31 -4.36
C ILE A 138 -8.84 -7.85 -5.67
N PHE A 139 -9.16 -9.11 -6.02
CA PHE A 139 -8.64 -9.75 -7.24
C PHE A 139 -9.39 -9.39 -8.51
N SER A 140 -10.53 -8.72 -8.44
CA SER A 140 -11.24 -8.18 -9.59
C SER A 140 -10.67 -6.84 -10.09
N ALA A 141 -9.73 -6.26 -9.37
CA ALA A 141 -9.19 -4.93 -9.67
C ALA A 141 -8.60 -4.81 -11.09
N GLU A 142 -8.01 -5.87 -11.64
CA GLU A 142 -7.47 -5.85 -13.01
C GLU A 142 -8.58 -5.79 -14.07
N THR A 143 -9.65 -6.56 -13.88
CA THR A 143 -10.83 -6.54 -14.77
C THR A 143 -11.53 -5.18 -14.72
N VAL A 144 -11.70 -4.63 -13.52
CA VAL A 144 -12.30 -3.30 -13.32
C VAL A 144 -11.44 -2.21 -13.94
N ALA A 145 -10.11 -2.27 -13.79
CA ALA A 145 -9.20 -1.33 -14.41
C ALA A 145 -9.29 -1.35 -15.95
N ALA A 146 -9.35 -2.55 -16.54
CA ALA A 146 -9.54 -2.70 -17.99
C ALA A 146 -10.87 -2.12 -18.46
N GLU A 147 -11.97 -2.35 -17.72
CA GLU A 147 -13.29 -1.80 -18.01
C GLU A 147 -13.31 -0.27 -17.93
N ILE A 148 -12.69 0.30 -16.91
CA ILE A 148 -12.56 1.76 -16.76
C ILE A 148 -11.78 2.34 -17.94
N THR A 149 -10.66 1.75 -18.30
CA THR A 149 -9.84 2.21 -19.43
C THR A 149 -10.65 2.17 -20.73
N ALA A 150 -11.39 1.09 -20.98
CA ALA A 150 -12.20 0.94 -22.17
C ALA A 150 -13.36 1.96 -22.25
N ARG A 151 -13.98 2.30 -21.11
CA ARG A 151 -15.13 3.22 -21.07
C ARG A 151 -14.75 4.69 -21.03
N THR A 152 -13.61 5.02 -20.43
CA THR A 152 -13.24 6.43 -20.18
C THR A 152 -12.06 6.91 -21.02
N GLY A 153 -11.29 6.00 -21.63
CA GLY A 153 -10.01 6.31 -22.28
C GLY A 153 -8.88 6.70 -21.32
N LEU A 154 -9.16 6.71 -20.00
CA LEU A 154 -8.16 7.02 -18.99
C LEU A 154 -7.34 5.77 -18.65
N THR A 155 -6.07 5.94 -18.33
CA THR A 155 -5.23 4.85 -17.85
C THR A 155 -5.66 4.47 -16.43
N ALA A 156 -6.09 3.23 -16.23
CA ALA A 156 -6.37 2.68 -14.92
C ALA A 156 -5.39 1.56 -14.61
N ASP A 157 -4.72 1.65 -13.46
CA ASP A 157 -3.76 0.65 -13.00
C ASP A 157 -4.31 -0.08 -11.78
N SER A 158 -4.31 -1.41 -11.85
CA SER A 158 -4.65 -2.24 -10.69
C SER A 158 -3.47 -2.30 -9.72
N TRP A 159 -3.76 -2.50 -8.43
CA TRP A 159 -2.73 -2.75 -7.42
C TRP A 159 -1.86 -3.97 -7.77
N MET A 160 -2.42 -4.96 -8.46
CA MET A 160 -1.71 -6.17 -8.91
C MET A 160 -0.67 -5.83 -9.97
N LYS A 161 -0.97 -4.92 -10.89
CA LYS A 161 -0.01 -4.44 -11.90
C LYS A 161 1.13 -3.67 -11.25
N LEU A 162 0.83 -2.80 -10.29
CA LEU A 162 1.82 -2.01 -9.55
C LEU A 162 2.72 -2.88 -8.65
N ASN A 163 2.18 -3.99 -8.13
CA ASN A 163 2.90 -4.90 -7.23
C ASN A 163 3.22 -6.26 -7.88
N ARG A 164 3.44 -6.29 -9.19
CA ARG A 164 3.69 -7.54 -9.94
C ARG A 164 4.85 -8.36 -9.36
N GLN A 165 5.92 -7.71 -8.94
CA GLN A 165 7.09 -8.41 -8.35
C GLN A 165 6.72 -9.13 -7.05
N LEU A 166 5.90 -8.51 -6.20
CA LEU A 166 5.39 -9.13 -4.98
C LEU A 166 4.55 -10.38 -5.31
N LEU A 167 3.65 -10.27 -6.30
CA LEU A 167 2.81 -11.41 -6.71
C LEU A 167 3.64 -12.55 -7.31
N VAL A 168 4.67 -12.24 -8.09
CA VAL A 168 5.61 -13.24 -8.62
C VAL A 168 6.34 -13.93 -7.48
N GLY A 169 6.83 -13.18 -6.48
CA GLY A 169 7.49 -13.72 -5.30
C GLY A 169 6.58 -14.68 -4.51
N LEU A 170 5.34 -14.28 -4.24
CA LEU A 170 4.37 -15.12 -3.55
C LEU A 170 4.03 -16.41 -4.32
N ARG A 171 3.86 -16.32 -5.64
CA ARG A 171 3.61 -17.49 -6.49
C ARG A 171 4.80 -18.44 -6.53
N SER A 172 6.01 -17.90 -6.60
CA SER A 172 7.26 -18.70 -6.58
C SER A 172 7.43 -19.44 -5.27
N GLN A 173 7.14 -18.76 -4.14
CA GLN A 173 7.17 -19.38 -2.81
C GLN A 173 6.14 -20.51 -2.68
N SER A 174 4.94 -20.32 -3.20
CA SER A 174 3.89 -21.35 -3.21
C SER A 174 4.32 -22.58 -4.03
N ALA A 175 4.89 -22.37 -5.23
CA ALA A 175 5.38 -23.47 -6.07
C ALA A 175 6.51 -24.27 -5.39
N SER A 176 7.44 -23.58 -4.73
CA SER A 176 8.52 -24.22 -3.95
C SER A 176 7.99 -25.04 -2.79
N SER A 177 7.00 -24.54 -2.07
CA SER A 177 6.36 -25.26 -0.97
C SER A 177 5.66 -26.54 -1.45
N TRP A 178 4.96 -26.49 -2.57
CA TRP A 178 4.33 -27.65 -3.17
C TRP A 178 5.36 -28.71 -3.58
N MET A 179 6.49 -28.28 -4.16
CA MET A 179 7.58 -29.18 -4.55
C MET A 179 8.18 -29.87 -3.34
N ILE A 180 8.46 -29.13 -2.26
CA ILE A 180 8.97 -29.70 -1.01
C ILE A 180 8.00 -30.71 -0.43
N GLN A 181 6.69 -30.37 -0.34
CA GLN A 181 5.68 -31.29 0.15
C GLN A 181 5.60 -32.57 -0.66
N PHE A 182 5.66 -32.47 -1.99
CA PHE A 182 5.68 -33.63 -2.85
C PHE A 182 6.86 -34.57 -2.56
N PHE A 183 8.07 -34.03 -2.46
CA PHE A 183 9.26 -34.82 -2.15
C PHE A 183 9.21 -35.44 -0.74
N VAL A 184 8.67 -34.72 0.24
CA VAL A 184 8.50 -35.25 1.59
C VAL A 184 7.53 -36.43 1.59
N VAL A 185 6.40 -36.32 0.90
CA VAL A 185 5.43 -37.44 0.79
C VAL A 185 6.06 -38.67 0.11
N VAL A 186 6.81 -38.44 -0.99
CA VAL A 186 7.52 -39.54 -1.67
C VAL A 186 8.56 -40.19 -0.77
N ALA A 187 9.35 -39.39 -0.06
CA ALA A 187 10.37 -39.92 0.86
C ALA A 187 9.75 -40.75 2.00
N VAL A 188 8.66 -40.26 2.59
CA VAL A 188 7.92 -40.99 3.63
C VAL A 188 7.34 -42.29 3.10
N ALA A 189 6.74 -42.28 1.89
CA ALA A 189 6.19 -43.47 1.29
C ALA A 189 7.28 -44.53 1.00
N LEU A 190 8.43 -44.12 0.48
CA LEU A 190 9.58 -45.01 0.25
C LEU A 190 10.17 -45.54 1.58
N GLY A 191 10.21 -44.71 2.63
CA GLY A 191 10.63 -45.15 3.95
C GLY A 191 9.74 -46.25 4.53
N ILE A 192 8.41 -46.05 4.45
CA ILE A 192 7.42 -47.03 4.91
C ILE A 192 7.56 -48.32 4.08
N ALA A 193 7.64 -48.20 2.74
CA ALA A 193 7.81 -49.37 1.86
C ALA A 193 9.08 -50.16 2.19
N SER A 194 10.18 -49.48 2.44
CA SER A 194 11.46 -50.10 2.82
C SER A 194 11.35 -50.91 4.13
N VAL A 195 10.70 -50.33 5.15
CA VAL A 195 10.48 -51.02 6.44
C VAL A 195 9.57 -52.24 6.26
N LEU A 196 8.52 -52.12 5.45
CA LEU A 196 7.60 -53.23 5.18
C LEU A 196 8.29 -54.38 4.43
N VAL A 197 9.14 -54.06 3.43
CA VAL A 197 9.91 -55.08 2.70
C VAL A 197 10.86 -55.84 3.66
N VAL A 198 11.59 -55.11 4.49
CA VAL A 198 12.46 -55.74 5.52
C VAL A 198 11.70 -56.64 6.45
N SER A 199 10.56 -56.16 6.94
CA SER A 199 9.69 -56.93 7.87
C SER A 199 9.14 -58.21 7.22
N VAL A 200 8.74 -58.14 5.96
CA VAL A 200 8.23 -59.34 5.22
C VAL A 200 9.36 -60.31 4.99
N VAL A 201 10.56 -59.89 4.57
CA VAL A 201 11.71 -60.74 4.33
C VAL A 201 12.17 -61.42 5.62
N GLN A 202 12.15 -60.76 6.77
CA GLN A 202 12.50 -61.36 8.06
C GLN A 202 11.48 -62.43 8.47
N LYS A 203 10.17 -62.14 8.33
CA LYS A 203 9.13 -63.11 8.67
C LYS A 203 9.08 -64.30 7.70
N SER A 204 9.38 -64.14 6.43
CA SER A 204 9.42 -65.25 5.49
C SER A 204 10.59 -66.21 5.80
N ARG A 205 11.63 -65.77 6.46
CA ARG A 205 12.75 -66.62 6.94
C ARG A 205 12.39 -67.42 8.17
N GLU A 206 11.46 -66.93 9.00
CA GLU A 206 10.95 -67.68 10.18
C GLU A 206 9.89 -68.73 9.81
N ILE A 207 9.20 -68.56 8.69
CA ILE A 207 8.12 -69.48 8.23
C ILE A 207 8.67 -70.58 7.29
N GLY A 208 9.90 -70.45 6.84
CA GLY A 208 10.56 -71.36 5.88
C GLY A 208 11.42 -72.46 6.52
N ILE A 209 11.20 -72.82 7.80
CA ILE A 209 11.80 -73.97 8.49
C ILE A 209 10.76 -75.07 8.59
#